data_b2ce87720f7c1c2b56d5b7c3dae39aac
#
_entry.id   b2ce87720f7c1c2b56d5b7c3dae39aac
#
_cell.length_a   1.000
_cell.length_b   1.000
_cell.length_c   1.000
_cell.angle_alpha   90.00
_cell.angle_beta   90.00
_cell.angle_gamma   90.00
#
_symmetry.space_group_name_H-M   'P 1'
#
loop_
_entity.id
_entity.type
_entity.pdbx_description
1 polymer ?
#
loop_
_entity_poly.entity_id
_entity_poly.type
_entity_poly.pdbx_seq_one_letter_code
_entity_poly.pdbx_strand_id
1 'polypeptide(L)'
;CRDLQDRLVMIARVSDAGAFVNTNALTLKRSHGDYSVMQLLYDGSEIKAVLDFVNAGEVPIAWELIRSYSYMDCTFNAARLAAYTNEYRRYAEVSMDDLRYMPYLYLGQLLSSTYGYKQYLQTGDEELLAFGRWRTEMCRYLIANAGEVSAELVRLA
;
A
#
# COMPACT_ATOMS: atom_id res chain seq x y z
N CYS A 1 20.40 -9.59 -7.80
CA CYS A 1 19.05 -9.85 -8.28
C CYS A 1 18.63 -8.73 -9.22
N ARG A 2 18.20 -9.05 -10.43
CA ARG A 2 17.80 -8.07 -11.47
C ARG A 2 16.70 -7.13 -10.97
N ASP A 3 15.72 -7.67 -10.27
CA ASP A 3 14.60 -6.89 -9.73
C ASP A 3 15.03 -5.78 -8.75
N LEU A 4 16.06 -6.02 -7.94
CA LEU A 4 16.59 -5.00 -7.02
C LEU A 4 17.37 -3.90 -7.79
N GLN A 5 18.06 -4.25 -8.88
CA GLN A 5 18.67 -3.25 -9.77
C GLN A 5 17.61 -2.39 -10.45
N ASP A 6 16.55 -3.03 -10.96
CA ASP A 6 15.41 -2.31 -11.54
C ASP A 6 14.77 -1.34 -10.53
N ARG A 7 14.66 -1.73 -9.25
CA ARG A 7 14.15 -0.85 -8.20
C ARG A 7 15.02 0.38 -7.97
N LEU A 8 16.34 0.25 -8.02
CA LEU A 8 17.23 1.42 -7.92
C LEU A 8 16.98 2.41 -9.05
N VAL A 9 16.78 1.91 -10.28
CA VAL A 9 16.43 2.76 -11.43
C VAL A 9 15.05 3.42 -11.22
N MET A 10 14.08 2.70 -10.67
CA MET A 10 12.75 3.24 -10.35
C MET A 10 12.84 4.35 -9.29
N ILE A 11 13.62 4.15 -8.23
CA ILE A 11 13.84 5.17 -7.18
C ILE A 11 14.41 6.45 -7.80
N ALA A 12 15.45 6.34 -8.62
CA ALA A 12 16.04 7.49 -9.30
C ALA A 12 15.00 8.24 -10.14
N ARG A 13 14.20 7.53 -10.97
CA ARG A 13 13.15 8.13 -11.79
C ARG A 13 12.10 8.87 -10.97
N VAL A 14 11.64 8.28 -9.85
CA VAL A 14 10.63 8.91 -8.98
C VAL A 14 11.21 10.14 -8.29
N SER A 15 12.47 10.10 -7.87
CA SER A 15 13.17 11.23 -7.27
C SER A 15 13.35 12.39 -8.28
N ASP A 16 13.75 12.09 -9.51
CA ASP A 16 13.94 13.08 -10.58
C ASP A 16 12.61 13.72 -11.01
N ALA A 17 11.52 12.97 -10.98
CA ALA A 17 10.19 13.48 -11.33
C ALA A 17 9.61 14.44 -10.28
N GLY A 18 10.26 14.60 -9.11
CA GLY A 18 9.80 15.52 -8.06
C GLY A 18 8.42 15.18 -7.50
N ALA A 19 8.04 13.91 -7.53
CA ALA A 19 6.77 13.43 -6.99
C ALA A 19 6.76 13.51 -5.46
N PHE A 20 6.65 14.73 -4.92
CA PHE A 20 6.59 14.96 -3.50
C PHE A 20 5.15 14.83 -3.00
N VAL A 21 4.94 13.94 -2.04
CA VAL A 21 3.71 13.92 -1.25
C VAL A 21 3.77 15.04 -0.22
N ASN A 22 2.78 15.91 -0.20
CA ASN A 22 2.64 16.88 0.89
C ASN A 22 2.11 16.15 2.14
N THR A 23 3.02 15.68 2.96
CA THR A 23 2.68 14.92 4.18
C THR A 23 1.87 15.74 5.19
N ASN A 24 1.97 17.08 5.17
CA ASN A 24 1.20 17.94 6.05
C ASN A 24 -0.28 18.03 5.66
N ALA A 25 -0.65 17.61 4.45
CA ALA A 25 -2.03 17.58 3.98
C ALA A 25 -2.74 16.25 4.30
N LEU A 26 -2.03 15.27 4.85
CA LEU A 26 -2.56 13.94 5.11
C LEU A 26 -3.26 13.85 6.46
N THR A 27 -4.35 13.11 6.49
CA THR A 27 -5.07 12.79 7.72
C THR A 27 -4.32 11.70 8.50
N LEU A 28 -3.77 12.06 9.65
CA LEU A 28 -3.15 11.11 10.57
C LEU A 28 -4.22 10.50 11.47
N LYS A 29 -4.20 9.19 11.61
CA LYS A 29 -5.08 8.44 12.50
C LYS A 29 -4.28 7.42 13.30
N ARG A 30 -4.70 7.21 14.56
CA ARG A 30 -4.25 6.03 15.29
C ARG A 30 -4.79 4.79 14.58
N SER A 31 -3.91 4.03 13.99
CA SER A 31 -4.21 2.87 13.18
C SER A 31 -3.35 1.69 13.59
N HIS A 32 -3.67 0.52 13.02
CA HIS A 32 -2.94 -0.72 13.25
C HIS A 32 -1.46 -0.63 12.79
N GLY A 33 -1.19 0.15 11.74
CA GLY A 33 0.14 0.38 11.19
C GLY A 33 0.67 -0.76 10.35
N ASP A 34 -0.08 -1.88 10.26
CA ASP A 34 0.24 -3.06 9.43
C ASP A 34 -1.01 -3.88 9.09
N TYR A 35 -2.19 -3.24 9.03
CA TYR A 35 -3.46 -3.92 8.82
C TYR A 35 -3.51 -4.65 7.48
N SER A 36 -3.87 -5.92 7.52
CA SER A 36 -4.13 -6.76 6.36
C SER A 36 -5.00 -7.95 6.75
N VAL A 37 -5.52 -8.68 5.76
CA VAL A 37 -6.30 -9.91 6.02
C VAL A 37 -5.49 -10.97 6.78
N MET A 38 -4.16 -10.92 6.70
CA MET A 38 -3.26 -11.84 7.40
C MET A 38 -3.22 -11.60 8.91
N GLN A 39 -3.69 -10.44 9.37
CA GLN A 39 -3.77 -10.07 10.79
C GLN A 39 -5.13 -10.35 11.40
N LEU A 40 -6.01 -11.04 10.68
CA LEU A 40 -7.37 -11.34 11.13
C LEU A 40 -7.53 -12.81 11.47
N LEU A 41 -8.04 -13.11 12.66
CA LEU A 41 -8.51 -14.43 13.03
C LEU A 41 -10.00 -14.55 12.76
N TYR A 42 -10.36 -15.60 12.05
CA TYR A 42 -11.75 -15.90 11.70
C TYR A 42 -12.26 -17.17 12.40
N ASP A 43 -13.55 -17.16 12.68
CA ASP A 43 -14.32 -18.36 12.99
C ASP A 43 -15.54 -18.38 12.05
N GLY A 44 -15.48 -19.24 11.04
CA GLY A 44 -16.42 -19.17 9.92
C GLY A 44 -16.31 -17.84 9.18
N SER A 45 -17.39 -17.06 9.14
CA SER A 45 -17.44 -15.73 8.51
C SER A 45 -17.23 -14.57 9.47
N GLU A 46 -17.01 -14.84 10.76
CA GLU A 46 -16.88 -13.82 11.80
C GLU A 46 -15.40 -13.53 12.12
N ILE A 47 -15.03 -12.25 12.19
CA ILE A 47 -13.73 -11.83 12.70
C ILE A 47 -13.77 -11.94 14.22
N LYS A 48 -12.89 -12.78 14.79
CA LYS A 48 -12.78 -12.98 16.24
C LYS A 48 -11.70 -12.13 16.88
N ALA A 49 -10.63 -11.85 16.15
CA ALA A 49 -9.56 -10.99 16.65
C ALA A 49 -8.79 -10.31 15.53
N VAL A 50 -8.18 -9.18 15.87
CA VAL A 50 -7.16 -8.52 15.07
C VAL A 50 -5.85 -8.68 15.82
N LEU A 51 -4.78 -9.10 15.13
CA LEU A 51 -3.48 -9.44 15.70
C LEU A 51 -2.41 -8.43 15.29
N ASP A 52 -1.26 -8.51 15.95
CA ASP A 52 0.00 -7.85 15.57
C ASP A 52 -0.06 -6.31 15.56
N PHE A 53 -0.38 -5.73 16.71
CA PHE A 53 -0.37 -4.28 16.94
C PHE A 53 1.02 -3.68 17.20
N VAL A 54 2.11 -4.38 16.87
CA VAL A 54 3.49 -3.91 17.13
C VAL A 54 3.78 -2.58 16.42
N ASN A 55 3.18 -2.37 15.25
CA ASN A 55 3.33 -1.15 14.45
C ASN A 55 2.21 -0.11 14.69
N ALA A 56 1.34 -0.36 15.67
CA ALA A 56 0.22 0.55 15.92
C ALA A 56 0.71 1.95 16.33
N GLY A 57 0.16 2.96 15.69
CA GLY A 57 0.57 4.34 15.92
C GLY A 57 -0.21 5.34 15.07
N GLU A 58 0.23 6.59 15.07
CA GLU A 58 -0.30 7.60 14.17
C GLU A 58 0.35 7.43 12.79
N VAL A 59 -0.46 7.06 11.80
CA VAL A 59 -0.02 6.89 10.41
C VAL A 59 -0.99 7.60 9.47
N PRO A 60 -0.56 7.97 8.24
CA PRO A 60 -1.48 8.47 7.23
C PRO A 60 -2.52 7.40 6.90
N ILE A 61 -3.81 7.74 7.08
CA ILE A 61 -4.90 6.79 6.82
C ILE A 61 -4.92 6.32 5.36
N ALA A 62 -4.51 7.18 4.45
CA ALA A 62 -4.34 6.84 3.04
C ALA A 62 -3.40 5.66 2.82
N TRP A 63 -2.28 5.64 3.54
CA TRP A 63 -1.32 4.54 3.46
C TRP A 63 -1.90 3.22 4.00
N GLU A 64 -2.57 3.27 5.16
CA GLU A 64 -3.19 2.09 5.75
C GLU A 64 -4.25 1.47 4.83
N LEU A 65 -5.10 2.31 4.22
CA LEU A 65 -6.17 1.87 3.33
C LEU A 65 -5.66 1.20 2.05
N ILE A 66 -4.73 1.83 1.32
CA ILE A 66 -4.23 1.23 0.09
C ILE A 66 -3.40 -0.02 0.34
N ARG A 67 -2.66 -0.03 1.46
CA ARG A 67 -1.87 -1.18 1.85
C ARG A 67 -2.76 -2.37 2.20
N SER A 68 -3.76 -2.18 3.05
CA SER A 68 -4.70 -3.25 3.43
C SER A 68 -5.46 -3.79 2.20
N TYR A 69 -5.94 -2.90 1.33
CA TYR A 69 -6.59 -3.29 0.08
C TYR A 69 -5.67 -4.13 -0.81
N SER A 70 -4.41 -3.74 -0.99
CA SER A 70 -3.47 -4.42 -1.89
C SER A 70 -3.15 -5.86 -1.49
N TYR A 71 -3.32 -6.22 -0.21
CA TYR A 71 -3.19 -7.59 0.27
C TYR A 71 -4.47 -8.43 0.05
N MET A 72 -5.61 -7.77 -0.17
CA MET A 72 -6.87 -8.45 -0.49
C MET A 72 -7.06 -8.66 -2.00
N ASP A 73 -6.54 -7.74 -2.80
CA ASP A 73 -6.71 -7.75 -4.26
C ASP A 73 -5.35 -7.65 -4.97
N CYS A 74 -4.72 -8.80 -5.21
CA CYS A 74 -3.43 -8.88 -5.87
C CYS A 74 -3.44 -8.40 -7.34
N THR A 75 -4.62 -8.16 -7.93
CA THR A 75 -4.76 -7.63 -9.29
C THR A 75 -4.81 -6.11 -9.35
N PHE A 76 -4.89 -5.45 -8.23
CA PHE A 76 -5.04 -4.02 -8.01
C PHE A 76 -6.04 -3.34 -8.98
N ASN A 77 -7.19 -2.98 -8.47
CA ASN A 77 -8.24 -2.31 -9.23
C ASN A 77 -8.64 -0.99 -8.57
N ALA A 78 -8.44 0.13 -9.27
CA ALA A 78 -8.71 1.48 -8.74
C ALA A 78 -10.18 1.68 -8.32
N ALA A 79 -11.13 1.15 -9.08
CA ALA A 79 -12.56 1.27 -8.72
C ALA A 79 -12.91 0.46 -7.47
N ARG A 80 -12.34 -0.73 -7.28
CA ARG A 80 -12.51 -1.51 -6.05
C ARG A 80 -11.84 -0.84 -4.86
N LEU A 81 -10.64 -0.27 -5.04
CA LEU A 81 -9.98 0.52 -4.00
C LEU A 81 -10.82 1.72 -3.60
N ALA A 82 -11.43 2.43 -4.57
CA ALA A 82 -12.35 3.53 -4.30
C ALA A 82 -13.58 3.06 -3.51
N ALA A 83 -14.20 1.94 -3.90
CA ALA A 83 -15.34 1.38 -3.19
C ALA A 83 -14.97 0.99 -1.73
N TYR A 84 -13.81 0.36 -1.54
CA TYR A 84 -13.28 0.02 -0.22
C TYR A 84 -13.04 1.27 0.63
N THR A 85 -12.43 2.30 0.05
CA THR A 85 -12.16 3.57 0.73
C THR A 85 -13.45 4.32 1.06
N ASN A 86 -14.45 4.32 0.16
CA ASN A 86 -15.74 4.95 0.39
C ASN A 86 -16.54 4.25 1.49
N GLU A 87 -16.45 2.92 1.58
CA GLU A 87 -17.06 2.22 2.74
C GLU A 87 -16.40 2.65 4.04
N TYR A 88 -15.07 2.76 4.08
CA TYR A 88 -14.35 3.25 5.26
C TYR A 88 -14.74 4.69 5.63
N ARG A 89 -14.95 5.58 4.65
CA ARG A 89 -15.37 6.98 4.86
C ARG A 89 -16.71 7.14 5.58
N ARG A 90 -17.53 6.10 5.62
CA ARG A 90 -18.78 6.10 6.42
C ARG A 90 -18.52 6.11 7.93
N TYR A 91 -17.33 5.71 8.34
CA TYR A 91 -16.94 5.52 9.75
C TYR A 91 -15.83 6.48 10.20
N ALA A 92 -15.03 6.98 9.27
CA ALA A 92 -13.91 7.85 9.58
C ALA A 92 -13.59 8.82 8.44
N GLU A 93 -13.04 9.95 8.81
CA GLU A 93 -12.61 10.97 7.85
C GLU A 93 -11.45 10.48 6.99
N VAL A 94 -11.57 10.67 5.68
CA VAL A 94 -10.52 10.54 4.67
C VAL A 94 -10.66 11.75 3.75
N SER A 95 -9.65 12.60 3.73
CA SER A 95 -9.66 13.85 2.97
C SER A 95 -9.47 13.62 1.47
N MET A 96 -9.73 14.63 0.66
CA MET A 96 -9.45 14.57 -0.78
C MET A 96 -7.94 14.48 -1.07
N ASP A 97 -7.10 15.04 -0.20
CA ASP A 97 -5.65 14.92 -0.31
C ASP A 97 -5.17 13.50 0.05
N ASP A 98 -5.81 12.84 1.02
CA ASP A 98 -5.55 11.42 1.29
C ASP A 98 -5.80 10.57 0.04
N LEU A 99 -6.92 10.77 -0.65
CA LEU A 99 -7.26 10.04 -1.88
C LEU A 99 -6.25 10.33 -2.99
N ARG A 100 -5.88 11.60 -3.15
CA ARG A 100 -4.94 12.06 -4.17
C ARG A 100 -3.54 11.47 -3.97
N TYR A 101 -3.05 11.43 -2.73
CA TYR A 101 -1.69 10.98 -2.42
C TYR A 101 -1.58 9.48 -2.13
N MET A 102 -2.69 8.78 -1.95
CA MET A 102 -2.74 7.36 -1.62
C MET A 102 -1.82 6.47 -2.48
N PRO A 103 -1.87 6.48 -3.83
CA PRO A 103 -1.02 5.63 -4.65
C PRO A 103 0.47 5.99 -4.57
N TYR A 104 0.80 7.26 -4.35
CA TYR A 104 2.18 7.72 -4.23
C TYR A 104 2.80 7.33 -2.89
N LEU A 105 2.04 7.39 -1.80
CA LEU A 105 2.45 6.91 -0.48
C LEU A 105 2.80 5.41 -0.53
N TYR A 106 1.93 4.64 -1.17
CA TYR A 106 2.14 3.20 -1.29
C TYR A 106 3.34 2.87 -2.19
N LEU A 107 3.51 3.58 -3.30
CA LEU A 107 4.69 3.47 -4.15
C LEU A 107 5.98 3.73 -3.37
N GLY A 108 6.03 4.80 -2.58
CA GLY A 108 7.18 5.13 -1.74
C GLY A 108 7.52 4.01 -0.76
N GLN A 109 6.52 3.44 -0.10
CA GLN A 109 6.69 2.31 0.82
C GLN A 109 7.18 1.05 0.09
N LEU A 110 6.63 0.74 -1.08
CA LEU A 110 7.05 -0.42 -1.86
C LEU A 110 8.51 -0.28 -2.34
N LEU A 111 8.90 0.90 -2.82
CA LEU A 111 10.26 1.17 -3.29
C LEU A 111 11.29 1.08 -2.17
N SER A 112 10.97 1.57 -0.97
CA SER A 112 11.88 1.55 0.19
C SER A 112 12.04 0.18 0.83
N SER A 113 11.14 -0.75 0.58
CA SER A 113 11.12 -2.06 1.26
C SER A 113 11.76 -3.17 0.43
N THR A 114 12.72 -3.87 1.01
CA THR A 114 13.34 -5.08 0.44
C THR A 114 12.73 -6.38 0.98
N TYR A 115 11.63 -6.28 1.75
CA TYR A 115 10.95 -7.46 2.28
C TYR A 115 10.56 -8.43 1.16
N GLY A 116 10.64 -9.71 1.43
CA GLY A 116 10.52 -10.77 0.45
C GLY A 116 11.89 -11.19 -0.08
N TYR A 117 12.65 -10.31 -0.72
CA TYR A 117 14.00 -10.63 -1.18
C TYR A 117 14.97 -10.89 -0.04
N LYS A 118 14.94 -10.04 1.01
CA LYS A 118 15.81 -10.22 2.18
C LYS A 118 15.51 -11.53 2.91
N GLN A 119 14.23 -11.83 3.10
CA GLN A 119 13.79 -13.06 3.75
C GLN A 119 14.13 -14.30 2.91
N TYR A 120 13.91 -14.25 1.59
CA TYR A 120 14.31 -15.33 0.70
C TYR A 120 15.80 -15.65 0.80
N LEU A 121 16.67 -14.64 0.84
CA LEU A 121 18.12 -14.85 0.99
C LEU A 121 18.50 -15.52 2.33
N GLN A 122 17.66 -15.38 3.34
CA GLN A 122 17.88 -15.98 4.66
C GLN A 122 17.31 -17.39 4.78
N THR A 123 16.20 -17.67 4.13
CA THR A 123 15.39 -18.88 4.34
C THR A 123 15.37 -19.82 3.12
N GLY A 124 15.61 -19.30 1.91
CA GLY A 124 15.41 -20.03 0.66
C GLY A 124 13.94 -20.23 0.28
N ASP A 125 13.00 -19.56 0.96
CA ASP A 125 11.56 -19.72 0.76
C ASP A 125 11.11 -19.01 -0.53
N GLU A 126 10.68 -19.81 -1.51
CA GLU A 126 10.24 -19.32 -2.83
C GLU A 126 8.94 -18.50 -2.77
N GLU A 127 8.08 -18.68 -1.77
CA GLU A 127 6.89 -17.86 -1.61
C GLU A 127 7.27 -16.43 -1.24
N LEU A 128 8.28 -16.25 -0.40
CA LEU A 128 8.83 -14.94 -0.06
C LEU A 128 9.48 -14.26 -1.28
N LEU A 129 10.16 -15.03 -2.13
CA LEU A 129 10.69 -14.52 -3.39
C LEU A 129 9.57 -14.08 -4.34
N ALA A 130 8.53 -14.88 -4.49
CA ALA A 130 7.36 -14.56 -5.30
C ALA A 130 6.67 -13.28 -4.80
N PHE A 131 6.54 -13.13 -3.49
CA PHE A 131 6.01 -11.92 -2.86
C PHE A 131 6.88 -10.68 -3.15
N GLY A 132 8.21 -10.80 -3.08
CA GLY A 132 9.14 -9.74 -3.45
C GLY A 132 9.00 -9.30 -4.91
N ARG A 133 8.84 -10.26 -5.83
CA ARG A 133 8.59 -10.02 -7.25
C ARG A 133 7.26 -9.31 -7.49
N TRP A 134 6.18 -9.80 -6.88
CA TRP A 134 4.87 -9.14 -6.94
C TRP A 134 4.95 -7.66 -6.51
N ARG A 135 5.64 -7.36 -5.42
CA ARG A 135 5.85 -5.97 -4.97
C ARG A 135 6.62 -5.12 -5.99
N THR A 136 7.57 -5.73 -6.70
CA THR A 136 8.32 -5.03 -7.75
C THR A 136 7.43 -4.74 -8.97
N GLU A 137 6.57 -5.68 -9.36
CA GLU A 137 5.57 -5.45 -10.42
C GLU A 137 4.58 -4.35 -10.01
N MET A 138 4.15 -4.33 -8.75
CA MET A 138 3.31 -3.25 -8.22
C MET A 138 4.01 -1.88 -8.29
N CYS A 139 5.33 -1.81 -8.03
CA CYS A 139 6.09 -0.58 -8.25
C CYS A 139 6.03 -0.13 -9.72
N ARG A 140 6.24 -1.05 -10.67
CA ARG A 140 6.17 -0.75 -12.12
C ARG A 140 4.80 -0.23 -12.51
N TYR A 141 3.74 -0.90 -12.03
CA TYR A 141 2.36 -0.49 -12.26
C TYR A 141 2.09 0.92 -11.72
N LEU A 142 2.43 1.21 -10.46
CA LEU A 142 2.17 2.50 -9.85
C LEU A 142 3.02 3.62 -10.45
N ILE A 143 4.26 3.37 -10.88
CA ILE A 143 5.05 4.37 -11.60
C ILE A 143 4.37 4.78 -12.91
N ALA A 144 3.74 3.84 -13.59
CA ALA A 144 3.05 4.11 -14.84
C ALA A 144 1.65 4.74 -14.63
N ASN A 145 0.93 4.38 -13.56
CA ASN A 145 -0.50 4.62 -13.44
C ASN A 145 -0.93 5.41 -12.18
N ALA A 146 0.00 5.82 -11.29
CA ALA A 146 -0.39 6.48 -10.03
C ALA A 146 -1.26 7.71 -10.22
N GLY A 147 -1.03 8.49 -11.29
CA GLY A 147 -1.85 9.65 -11.63
C GLY A 147 -3.29 9.28 -12.00
N GLU A 148 -3.47 8.23 -12.79
CA GLU A 148 -4.80 7.73 -13.16
C GLU A 148 -5.53 7.12 -11.95
N VAL A 149 -4.84 6.35 -11.13
CA VAL A 149 -5.39 5.80 -9.88
C VAL A 149 -5.83 6.93 -8.95
N SER A 150 -5.00 7.96 -8.77
CA SER A 150 -5.32 9.14 -7.97
C SER A 150 -6.56 9.87 -8.50
N ALA A 151 -6.60 10.13 -9.80
CA ALA A 151 -7.74 10.79 -10.45
C ALA A 151 -9.04 9.98 -10.29
N GLU A 152 -8.97 8.67 -10.44
CA GLU A 152 -10.12 7.77 -10.27
C GLU A 152 -10.62 7.75 -8.83
N LEU A 153 -9.73 7.68 -7.84
CA LEU A 153 -10.09 7.75 -6.42
C LEU A 153 -10.84 9.06 -6.10
N VAL A 154 -10.30 10.19 -6.59
CA VAL A 154 -10.92 11.50 -6.38
C VAL A 154 -12.27 11.61 -7.09
N ARG A 155 -12.41 11.04 -8.30
CA ARG A 155 -13.64 11.06 -9.09
C ARG A 155 -14.76 10.21 -8.47
N LEU A 156 -14.42 9.08 -7.85
CA LEU A 156 -15.38 8.13 -7.26
C LEU A 156 -15.70 8.42 -5.78
N ALA A 157 -15.04 9.42 -5.18
CA ALA A 157 -15.25 9.88 -3.81
C ALA A 157 -16.50 10.77 -3.67
#